data_dbc06d5289b573c3b5cc7a6f6545270b
#
_entry.id   dbc06d5289b573c3b5cc7a6f6545270b
#
_cell.length_a   1.000
_cell.length_b   1.000
_cell.length_c   1.000
_cell.angle_alpha   90.00
_cell.angle_beta   90.00
_cell.angle_gamma   90.00
#
_symmetry.space_group_name_H-M   'P 1'
#
loop_
_entity.id
_entity.type
_entity.pdbx_description
1 polymer ?
#
loop_
_entity_poly.entity_id
_entity_poly.type
_entity_poly.pdbx_seq_one_letter_code
_entity_poly.pdbx_strand_id
1 'polypeptide(L)'
;MGPYLSIDETALSKGELYTIITNKKAKGKKGSIVAIFSGTKVEPIIEQLMKISDKKRARVKEITLDMANSMKTIAKKCFPKAVQVTDRFHVQKLALEALQDIRIKHRWDAIDLENEQIKRAKEKNRTFVPKEFGNGDTRKQLLARSRYLLYKS
;
A
#
# COMPACT_ATOMS: atom_id res chain seq x y z
N MET A 1 -22.59 -8.49 13.70
CA MET A 1 -21.90 -7.37 13.05
C MET A 1 -21.70 -6.28 14.07
N GLY A 2 -20.45 -5.85 14.27
CA GLY A 2 -20.09 -4.83 15.25
C GLY A 2 -20.18 -3.40 14.67
N PRO A 3 -19.96 -2.37 15.51
CA PRO A 3 -19.99 -0.97 15.08
C PRO A 3 -18.75 -0.49 14.33
N TYR A 4 -17.65 -1.25 14.35
CA TYR A 4 -16.39 -0.91 13.69
C TYR A 4 -15.99 -2.05 12.75
N LEU A 5 -16.05 -1.79 11.46
CA LEU A 5 -15.73 -2.77 10.42
C LEU A 5 -14.44 -2.40 9.70
N SER A 6 -13.88 -3.39 8.98
CA SER A 6 -12.86 -3.18 7.96
C SER A 6 -13.29 -3.93 6.70
N ILE A 7 -13.10 -3.32 5.54
CA ILE A 7 -13.21 -3.97 4.23
C ILE A 7 -11.82 -4.03 3.63
N ASP A 8 -11.42 -5.20 3.17
CA ASP A 8 -10.12 -5.43 2.54
C ASP A 8 -10.22 -6.45 1.41
N GLU A 9 -9.29 -6.38 0.46
CA GLU A 9 -9.13 -7.38 -0.59
C GLU A 9 -7.95 -8.28 -0.24
N THR A 10 -8.12 -9.58 -0.41
CA THR A 10 -7.06 -10.54 -0.21
C THR A 10 -7.03 -11.57 -1.33
N ALA A 11 -5.81 -11.94 -1.73
CA ALA A 11 -5.59 -13.06 -2.60
C ALA A 11 -5.41 -14.32 -1.75
N LEU A 12 -6.23 -15.34 -2.01
CA LEU A 12 -6.04 -16.67 -1.46
C LEU A 12 -5.23 -17.54 -2.42
N SER A 13 -5.15 -18.84 -2.14
CA SER A 13 -4.43 -19.80 -3.00
C SER A 13 -4.92 -19.74 -4.45
N LYS A 14 -4.00 -19.87 -5.41
CA LYS A 14 -4.26 -19.84 -6.86
C LYS A 14 -4.61 -18.46 -7.46
N GLY A 15 -4.37 -17.36 -6.74
CA GLY A 15 -4.59 -15.99 -7.28
C GLY A 15 -6.05 -15.55 -7.29
N GLU A 16 -6.96 -16.30 -6.69
CA GLU A 16 -8.33 -15.86 -6.51
C GLU A 16 -8.41 -14.70 -5.52
N LEU A 17 -9.07 -13.62 -5.93
CA LEU A 17 -9.31 -12.45 -5.10
C LEU A 17 -10.62 -12.57 -4.34
N TYR A 18 -10.57 -12.16 -3.09
CA TYR A 18 -11.73 -12.11 -2.20
C TYR A 18 -11.84 -10.75 -1.53
N THR A 19 -13.07 -10.27 -1.40
CA THR A 19 -13.37 -9.12 -0.55
C THR A 19 -13.84 -9.62 0.80
N ILE A 20 -13.17 -9.20 1.87
CA ILE A 20 -13.45 -9.63 3.24
C ILE A 20 -13.91 -8.45 4.07
N ILE A 21 -15.04 -8.64 4.78
CA ILE A 21 -15.51 -7.66 5.78
C ILE A 21 -15.28 -8.26 7.15
N THR A 22 -14.56 -7.53 7.99
CA THR A 22 -14.26 -7.96 9.35
C THR A 22 -14.81 -7.01 10.41
N ASN A 23 -15.01 -7.54 11.61
CA ASN A 23 -15.38 -6.79 12.81
C ASN A 23 -14.12 -6.54 13.65
N LYS A 24 -13.64 -5.31 13.65
CA LYS A 24 -12.41 -4.90 14.35
C LYS A 24 -12.46 -5.17 15.86
N LYS A 25 -13.65 -5.08 16.49
CA LYS A 25 -13.79 -5.36 17.93
C LYS A 25 -13.55 -6.82 18.31
N ALA A 26 -13.76 -7.75 17.39
CA ALA A 26 -13.60 -9.17 17.69
C ALA A 26 -12.12 -9.63 17.75
N LYS A 27 -11.15 -8.80 17.27
CA LYS A 27 -9.70 -9.04 17.39
C LYS A 27 -9.26 -10.47 17.03
N GLY A 28 -9.72 -11.01 15.90
CA GLY A 28 -9.39 -12.37 15.46
C GLY A 28 -10.18 -13.50 16.12
N LYS A 29 -11.04 -13.21 17.11
CA LYS A 29 -11.88 -14.20 17.81
C LYS A 29 -13.15 -14.53 17.01
N LYS A 30 -13.97 -15.43 17.52
CA LYS A 30 -15.29 -15.77 16.95
C LYS A 30 -16.10 -14.50 16.67
N GLY A 31 -16.62 -14.38 15.44
CA GLY A 31 -17.35 -13.19 14.99
C GLY A 31 -16.47 -12.08 14.40
N SER A 32 -15.17 -12.33 14.16
CA SER A 32 -14.30 -11.42 13.42
C SER A 32 -14.68 -11.30 11.96
N ILE A 33 -15.04 -12.40 11.31
CA ILE A 33 -15.47 -12.38 9.92
C ILE A 33 -16.97 -12.06 9.89
N VAL A 34 -17.31 -11.00 9.16
CA VAL A 34 -18.70 -10.59 8.92
C VAL A 34 -19.20 -11.16 7.60
N ALA A 35 -18.39 -11.07 6.55
CA ALA A 35 -18.70 -11.61 5.23
C ALA A 35 -17.40 -11.85 4.44
N ILE A 36 -17.46 -12.80 3.51
CA ILE A 36 -16.42 -13.06 2.51
C ILE A 36 -17.15 -13.18 1.17
N PHE A 37 -16.63 -12.46 0.17
CA PHE A 37 -17.16 -12.48 -1.20
C PHE A 37 -16.07 -12.93 -2.16
N SER A 38 -16.40 -13.81 -3.08
CA SER A 38 -15.52 -14.15 -4.20
C SER A 38 -15.48 -12.98 -5.18
N GLY A 39 -14.28 -12.53 -5.51
CA GLY A 39 -14.03 -11.39 -6.39
C GLY A 39 -14.13 -10.04 -5.70
N THR A 40 -13.97 -8.99 -6.51
CA THR A 40 -13.89 -7.59 -6.08
C THR A 40 -14.91 -6.69 -6.78
N LYS A 41 -15.86 -7.30 -7.51
CA LYS A 41 -16.90 -6.55 -8.23
C LYS A 41 -17.87 -5.91 -7.25
N VAL A 42 -18.09 -4.62 -7.43
CA VAL A 42 -18.87 -3.77 -6.51
C VAL A 42 -20.33 -4.20 -6.42
N GLU A 43 -20.98 -4.44 -7.55
CA GLU A 43 -22.42 -4.69 -7.63
C GLU A 43 -22.84 -5.97 -6.89
N PRO A 44 -22.21 -7.15 -7.12
CA PRO A 44 -22.57 -8.37 -6.40
C PRO A 44 -22.36 -8.25 -4.89
N ILE A 45 -21.30 -7.54 -4.46
CA ILE A 45 -21.01 -7.34 -3.04
C ILE A 45 -22.10 -6.47 -2.39
N ILE A 46 -22.50 -5.38 -3.05
CA ILE A 46 -23.58 -4.51 -2.57
C ILE A 46 -24.88 -5.30 -2.48
N GLU A 47 -25.24 -6.06 -3.50
CA GLU A 47 -26.47 -6.85 -3.54
C GLU A 47 -26.55 -7.84 -2.36
N GLN A 48 -25.47 -8.53 -2.06
CA GLN A 48 -25.42 -9.44 -0.90
C GLN A 48 -25.46 -8.69 0.44
N LEU A 49 -24.76 -7.57 0.57
CA LEU A 49 -24.76 -6.77 1.78
C LEU A 49 -26.12 -6.13 2.05
N MET A 50 -26.87 -5.79 0.99
CA MET A 50 -28.24 -5.25 1.12
C MET A 50 -29.23 -6.26 1.67
N LYS A 51 -28.96 -7.58 1.64
CA LYS A 51 -29.77 -8.60 2.32
C LYS A 51 -29.66 -8.52 3.84
N ILE A 52 -28.65 -7.83 4.37
CA ILE A 52 -28.53 -7.53 5.79
C ILE A 52 -29.53 -6.41 6.13
N SER A 53 -30.34 -6.61 7.15
CA SER A 53 -31.36 -5.61 7.53
C SER A 53 -30.75 -4.23 7.81
N ASP A 54 -31.48 -3.19 7.42
CA ASP A 54 -31.08 -1.78 7.60
C ASP A 54 -30.73 -1.45 9.05
N LYS A 55 -31.49 -2.02 10.00
CA LYS A 55 -31.25 -1.84 11.44
C LYS A 55 -29.84 -2.35 11.85
N LYS A 56 -29.36 -3.43 11.25
CA LYS A 56 -28.01 -3.97 11.52
C LYS A 56 -26.94 -3.14 10.82
N ARG A 57 -27.17 -2.71 9.57
CA ARG A 57 -26.24 -1.86 8.80
C ARG A 57 -26.11 -0.47 9.41
N ALA A 58 -27.21 0.13 9.86
CA ALA A 58 -27.23 1.42 10.53
C ALA A 58 -26.50 1.48 11.88
N ARG A 59 -26.16 0.32 12.49
CA ARG A 59 -25.37 0.25 13.72
C ARG A 59 -23.86 0.41 13.47
N VAL A 60 -23.41 0.32 12.21
CA VAL A 60 -22.02 0.51 11.86
C VAL A 60 -21.70 2.01 11.96
N LYS A 61 -20.71 2.33 12.78
CA LYS A 61 -20.27 3.70 13.05
C LYS A 61 -19.06 4.08 12.22
N GLU A 62 -18.18 3.11 11.96
CA GLU A 62 -16.92 3.32 11.27
C GLU A 62 -16.62 2.11 10.38
N ILE A 63 -16.09 2.39 9.22
CA ILE A 63 -15.60 1.37 8.29
C ILE A 63 -14.23 1.79 7.78
N THR A 64 -13.22 0.98 8.12
CA THR A 64 -11.85 1.13 7.62
C THR A 64 -11.75 0.45 6.28
N LEU A 65 -11.14 1.12 5.30
CA LEU A 65 -10.99 0.62 3.94
C LEU A 65 -9.70 1.18 3.32
N ASP A 66 -9.25 0.55 2.26
CA ASP A 66 -8.17 1.07 1.45
C ASP A 66 -8.60 2.33 0.67
N MET A 67 -7.73 2.85 -0.19
CA MET A 67 -8.02 4.04 -0.99
C MET A 67 -8.80 3.73 -2.27
N ALA A 68 -9.13 2.46 -2.56
CA ALA A 68 -9.82 2.08 -3.79
C ALA A 68 -11.23 2.65 -3.86
N ASN A 69 -11.62 3.17 -5.02
CA ASN A 69 -12.95 3.73 -5.22
C ASN A 69 -14.07 2.68 -5.12
N SER A 70 -13.77 1.40 -5.47
CA SER A 70 -14.66 0.26 -5.27
C SER A 70 -15.10 0.14 -3.81
N MET A 71 -14.14 0.13 -2.88
CA MET A 71 -14.39 0.02 -1.44
C MET A 71 -15.19 1.19 -0.90
N LYS A 72 -14.85 2.41 -1.33
CA LYS A 72 -15.59 3.63 -0.95
C LYS A 72 -17.06 3.56 -1.41
N THR A 73 -17.30 3.05 -2.62
CA THR A 73 -18.65 2.89 -3.18
C THR A 73 -19.45 1.87 -2.39
N ILE A 74 -18.87 0.71 -2.06
CA ILE A 74 -19.51 -0.31 -1.23
C ILE A 74 -19.84 0.26 0.14
N ALA A 75 -18.88 0.91 0.79
CA ALA A 75 -19.08 1.48 2.13
C ALA A 75 -20.19 2.55 2.13
N LYS A 76 -20.19 3.46 1.15
CA LYS A 76 -21.20 4.53 1.05
C LYS A 76 -22.60 4.00 0.82
N LYS A 77 -22.76 2.99 -0.07
CA LYS A 77 -24.07 2.41 -0.40
C LYS A 77 -24.59 1.51 0.71
N CYS A 78 -23.76 0.67 1.31
CA CYS A 78 -24.20 -0.33 2.27
C CYS A 78 -24.26 0.17 3.70
N PHE A 79 -23.43 1.16 4.07
CA PHE A 79 -23.28 1.70 5.42
C PHE A 79 -23.32 3.23 5.43
N PRO A 80 -24.41 3.87 4.99
CA PRO A 80 -24.46 5.31 4.75
C PRO A 80 -24.25 6.18 6.00
N LYS A 81 -24.43 5.59 7.20
CA LYS A 81 -24.21 6.27 8.49
C LYS A 81 -22.79 6.08 9.04
N ALA A 82 -21.96 5.24 8.40
CA ALA A 82 -20.61 4.95 8.87
C ALA A 82 -19.62 6.00 8.37
N VAL A 83 -18.74 6.44 9.26
CA VAL A 83 -17.56 7.22 8.88
C VAL A 83 -16.57 6.31 8.15
N GLN A 84 -16.14 6.72 6.96
CA GLN A 84 -15.11 6.02 6.21
C GLN A 84 -13.73 6.48 6.67
N VAL A 85 -12.89 5.53 7.07
CA VAL A 85 -11.53 5.76 7.56
C VAL A 85 -10.56 5.05 6.63
N THR A 86 -9.59 5.77 6.11
CA THR A 86 -8.54 5.16 5.27
C THR A 86 -7.60 4.31 6.14
N ASP A 87 -7.27 3.10 5.68
CA ASP A 87 -6.32 2.26 6.38
C ASP A 87 -4.92 2.87 6.36
N ARG A 88 -4.36 3.03 7.55
CA ARG A 88 -3.02 3.59 7.75
C ARG A 88 -1.94 2.81 7.01
N PHE A 89 -2.06 1.48 6.93
CA PHE A 89 -1.09 0.64 6.23
C PHE A 89 -0.96 1.03 4.76
N HIS A 90 -2.08 1.24 4.07
CA HIS A 90 -2.07 1.65 2.65
C HIS A 90 -1.48 3.04 2.47
N VAL A 91 -1.73 3.98 3.38
CA VAL A 91 -1.11 5.32 3.35
C VAL A 91 0.41 5.23 3.54
N GLN A 92 0.87 4.46 4.53
CA GLN A 92 2.29 4.25 4.76
C GLN A 92 2.97 3.58 3.57
N LYS A 93 2.34 2.55 2.99
CA LYS A 93 2.85 1.87 1.80
C LYS A 93 3.06 2.84 0.64
N LEU A 94 2.07 3.66 0.32
CA LEU A 94 2.18 4.67 -0.75
C LEU A 94 3.30 5.68 -0.50
N ALA A 95 3.44 6.16 0.74
CA ALA A 95 4.52 7.07 1.09
C ALA A 95 5.90 6.43 0.91
N LEU A 96 6.05 5.17 1.31
CA LEU A 96 7.29 4.41 1.13
C LEU A 96 7.59 4.12 -0.34
N GLU A 97 6.58 3.79 -1.14
CA GLU A 97 6.70 3.58 -2.58
C GLU A 97 7.16 4.87 -3.27
N ALA A 98 6.51 6.00 -2.99
CA ALA A 98 6.91 7.30 -3.53
C ALA A 98 8.37 7.67 -3.16
N LEU A 99 8.77 7.40 -1.93
CA LEU A 99 10.15 7.61 -1.49
C LEU A 99 11.14 6.70 -2.22
N GLN A 100 10.75 5.45 -2.50
CA GLN A 100 11.55 4.53 -3.32
C GLN A 100 11.71 5.03 -4.75
N ASP A 101 10.67 5.54 -5.36
CA ASP A 101 10.73 6.08 -6.73
C ASP A 101 11.71 7.27 -6.81
N ILE A 102 11.65 8.18 -5.84
CA ILE A 102 12.60 9.29 -5.74
C ILE A 102 14.04 8.76 -5.59
N ARG A 103 14.26 7.78 -4.71
CA ARG A 103 15.57 7.16 -4.51
C ARG A 103 16.09 6.50 -5.80
N ILE A 104 15.23 5.77 -6.49
CA ILE A 104 15.59 5.08 -7.75
C ILE A 104 15.99 6.11 -8.80
N LYS A 105 15.21 7.17 -8.97
CA LYS A 105 15.53 8.28 -9.89
C LYS A 105 16.92 8.85 -9.60
N HIS A 106 17.18 9.24 -8.36
CA HIS A 106 18.49 9.80 -7.99
C HIS A 106 19.64 8.79 -8.15
N ARG A 107 19.37 7.48 -8.02
CA ARG A 107 20.37 6.45 -8.28
C ARG A 107 20.72 6.39 -9.77
N TRP A 108 19.74 6.46 -10.65
CA TRP A 108 19.98 6.50 -12.09
C TRP A 108 20.77 7.75 -12.48
N ASP A 109 20.36 8.94 -11.99
CA ASP A 109 21.09 10.17 -12.20
C ASP A 109 22.58 10.07 -11.76
N ALA A 110 22.83 9.39 -10.64
CA ALA A 110 24.18 9.18 -10.13
C ALA A 110 25.01 8.20 -10.99
N ILE A 111 24.36 7.17 -11.54
CA ILE A 111 25.01 6.20 -12.46
C ILE A 111 25.36 6.90 -13.78
N ASP A 112 24.45 7.67 -14.34
CA ASP A 112 24.65 8.37 -15.61
C ASP A 112 25.77 9.40 -15.48
N LEU A 113 25.76 10.18 -14.40
CA LEU A 113 26.84 11.14 -14.12
C LEU A 113 28.21 10.45 -13.99
N GLU A 114 28.28 9.31 -13.30
CA GLU A 114 29.52 8.56 -13.15
C GLU A 114 29.98 8.01 -14.51
N ASN A 115 29.08 7.48 -15.32
CA ASN A 115 29.40 6.99 -16.67
C ASN A 115 29.96 8.11 -17.56
N GLU A 116 29.38 9.31 -17.53
CA GLU A 116 29.90 10.46 -18.24
C GLU A 116 31.30 10.85 -17.74
N GLN A 117 31.53 10.85 -16.43
CA GLN A 117 32.83 11.16 -15.85
C GLN A 117 33.90 10.13 -16.25
N ILE A 118 33.55 8.85 -16.28
CA ILE A 118 34.42 7.77 -16.76
C ILE A 118 34.78 7.98 -18.23
N LYS A 119 33.78 8.32 -19.07
CA LYS A 119 34.02 8.59 -20.50
C LYS A 119 34.97 9.76 -20.71
N ARG A 120 34.72 10.88 -20.03
CA ARG A 120 35.59 12.08 -20.08
C ARG A 120 37.00 11.80 -19.56
N ALA A 121 37.17 10.97 -18.55
CA ALA A 121 38.47 10.57 -18.03
C ALA A 121 39.27 9.74 -19.08
N LYS A 122 38.60 8.77 -19.73
CA LYS A 122 39.17 7.95 -20.81
C LYS A 122 39.61 8.82 -22.01
N GLU A 123 38.81 9.78 -22.44
CA GLU A 123 39.16 10.70 -23.52
C GLU A 123 40.41 11.54 -23.21
N LYS A 124 40.68 11.77 -21.93
CA LYS A 124 41.86 12.50 -21.45
C LYS A 124 43.02 11.59 -21.02
N ASN A 125 42.96 10.30 -21.31
CA ASN A 125 43.92 9.28 -20.86
C ASN A 125 44.19 9.32 -19.34
N ARG A 126 43.13 9.55 -18.53
CA ARG A 126 43.19 9.61 -17.06
C ARG A 126 42.41 8.47 -16.47
N THR A 127 42.86 7.96 -15.31
CA THR A 127 42.09 7.00 -14.52
C THR A 127 40.96 7.75 -13.77
N PHE A 128 39.76 7.26 -13.92
CA PHE A 128 38.62 7.79 -13.13
C PHE A 128 38.71 7.31 -11.68
N VAL A 129 38.63 8.22 -10.74
CA VAL A 129 38.52 7.94 -9.30
C VAL A 129 37.19 8.47 -8.83
N PRO A 130 36.28 7.60 -8.35
CA PRO A 130 34.96 8.05 -7.86
C PRO A 130 35.11 8.89 -6.59
N LYS A 131 34.25 9.89 -6.44
CA LYS A 131 34.17 10.66 -5.19
C LYS A 131 33.42 9.83 -4.13
N GLU A 132 34.08 9.58 -3.02
CA GLU A 132 33.50 8.88 -1.88
C GLU A 132 33.04 9.88 -0.81
N PHE A 133 32.02 9.48 -0.04
CA PHE A 133 31.59 10.17 1.18
C PHE A 133 32.42 9.70 2.37
N GLY A 134 32.28 10.36 3.52
CA GLY A 134 33.02 10.02 4.74
C GLY A 134 32.83 8.57 5.26
N ASN A 135 31.82 7.86 4.77
CA ASN A 135 31.56 6.45 5.07
C ASN A 135 32.16 5.47 4.02
N GLY A 136 32.93 5.96 3.05
CA GLY A 136 33.54 5.16 1.98
C GLY A 136 32.60 4.79 0.83
N ASP A 137 31.34 5.20 0.86
CA ASP A 137 30.40 4.93 -0.24
C ASP A 137 30.48 6.02 -1.30
N THR A 138 30.36 5.63 -2.56
CA THR A 138 30.02 6.57 -3.64
C THR A 138 28.52 6.91 -3.60
N ARG A 139 28.09 7.99 -4.29
CA ARG A 139 26.68 8.39 -4.33
C ARG A 139 25.77 7.25 -4.79
N LYS A 140 26.15 6.48 -5.83
CA LYS A 140 25.33 5.35 -6.33
C LYS A 140 25.25 4.20 -5.33
N GLN A 141 26.34 3.94 -4.56
CA GLN A 141 26.37 2.89 -3.53
C GLN A 141 25.50 3.29 -2.33
N LEU A 142 25.62 4.53 -1.87
CA LEU A 142 24.77 5.05 -0.78
C LEU A 142 23.29 4.95 -1.15
N LEU A 143 22.90 5.35 -2.37
CA LEU A 143 21.53 5.25 -2.85
C LEU A 143 21.05 3.80 -3.04
N ALA A 144 21.93 2.84 -3.31
CA ALA A 144 21.61 1.42 -3.34
C ALA A 144 21.32 0.88 -1.93
N ARG A 145 22.18 1.21 -0.95
CA ARG A 145 22.04 0.75 0.45
C ARG A 145 20.85 1.38 1.16
N SER A 146 20.51 2.63 0.86
CA SER A 146 19.40 3.33 1.51
C SER A 146 18.04 2.66 1.31
N ARG A 147 17.88 1.75 0.34
CA ARG A 147 16.71 0.90 0.21
C ARG A 147 16.38 0.18 1.52
N TYR A 148 17.37 -0.39 2.17
CA TYR A 148 17.18 -1.17 3.41
C TYR A 148 16.85 -0.29 4.62
N LEU A 149 17.28 0.97 4.62
CA LEU A 149 16.98 1.91 5.70
C LEU A 149 15.52 2.37 5.67
N LEU A 150 14.94 2.47 4.47
CA LEU A 150 13.55 2.91 4.28
C LEU A 150 12.51 1.84 4.65
N TYR A 151 12.91 0.57 4.71
CA TYR A 151 12.05 -0.57 5.07
C TYR A 151 12.29 -1.11 6.48
N LYS A 152 13.20 -0.51 7.24
CA LYS A 152 13.33 -0.82 8.67
C LYS A 152 12.24 -0.07 9.42
N SER A 153 11.15 -0.77 9.67
CA SER A 153 10.16 -0.40 10.71
C SER A 153 10.59 -0.96 12.05
#